data_f75e1842afc74d5463eacb28e0d918db
#
_entry.id   f75e1842afc74d5463eacb28e0d918db
#
_cell.length_a   1.000
_cell.length_b   1.000
_cell.length_c   1.000
_cell.angle_alpha   90.00
_cell.angle_beta   90.00
_cell.angle_gamma   90.00
#
_symmetry.space_group_name_H-M   'P 1'
#
loop_
_entity.id
_entity.type
_entity.pdbx_description
1 polymer ?
#
loop_
_entity_poly.entity_id
_entity_poly.type
_entity_poly.pdbx_seq_one_letter_code
_entity_poly.pdbx_strand_id
1 'polypeptide(L)'
;SRGLGDVYKRQLWYSIKTRFVQVRHFKEGWNSVFGSLSLRGGKQESGMSSFQALATAIAAQVGTGNIVGASGAILTGGPGAIFWMWLSAFFGMSTIYGEAVLAQKYKTTDDKGHVTGGPIYYIRARFTGKFGKFLAGFFSVAIIFALGFTGNMVQANSISVAFNTAFGAP
;
A
#
# COMPACT_ATOMS: atom_id res chain seq x y z
N SER A 1 14.31 -14.85 -13.31
CA SER A 1 13.03 -14.72 -12.76
C SER A 1 12.09 -13.80 -13.55
N ARG A 2 11.20 -14.43 -14.33
CA ARG A 2 10.26 -13.74 -15.21
C ARG A 2 9.31 -12.77 -14.45
N GLY A 3 8.93 -13.10 -13.22
CA GLY A 3 7.99 -12.30 -12.43
C GLY A 3 8.48 -10.90 -12.06
N LEU A 4 9.75 -10.71 -11.75
CA LEU A 4 10.32 -9.39 -11.47
C LEU A 4 10.33 -8.49 -12.72
N GLY A 5 10.67 -9.05 -13.88
CA GLY A 5 10.63 -8.32 -15.14
C GLY A 5 9.23 -7.80 -15.48
N ASP A 6 8.19 -8.56 -15.19
CA ASP A 6 6.81 -8.17 -15.45
C ASP A 6 6.31 -7.09 -14.48
N VAL A 7 6.80 -7.09 -13.25
CA VAL A 7 6.53 -6.01 -12.28
C VAL A 7 7.13 -4.70 -12.77
N TYR A 8 8.41 -4.69 -13.17
CA TYR A 8 9.08 -3.48 -13.67
C TYR A 8 8.45 -2.95 -14.96
N LYS A 9 8.08 -3.83 -15.90
CA LYS A 9 7.36 -3.44 -17.13
C LYS A 9 6.04 -2.76 -16.81
N ARG A 10 5.28 -3.29 -15.85
CA ARG A 10 4.02 -2.71 -15.39
C ARG A 10 4.21 -1.35 -14.76
N GLN A 11 5.19 -1.21 -13.87
CA GLN A 11 5.51 0.06 -13.22
C GLN A 11 5.93 1.14 -14.22
N LEU A 12 6.78 0.79 -15.20
CA LEU A 12 7.16 1.68 -16.29
C LEU A 12 5.96 2.08 -17.14
N TRP A 13 5.13 1.11 -17.51
CA TRP A 13 3.93 1.38 -18.30
C TRP A 13 2.97 2.34 -17.58
N TYR A 14 2.74 2.12 -16.29
CA TYR A 14 1.92 3.03 -15.48
C TYR A 14 2.56 4.42 -15.37
N SER A 15 3.85 4.53 -15.15
CA SER A 15 4.56 5.80 -15.07
C SER A 15 4.43 6.61 -16.35
N ILE A 16 4.59 5.97 -17.51
CA ILE A 16 4.40 6.60 -18.82
C ILE A 16 2.92 6.97 -19.04
N LYS A 17 1.99 6.05 -18.77
CA LYS A 17 0.57 6.26 -18.98
C LYS A 17 -0.01 7.37 -18.09
N THR A 18 0.49 7.51 -16.88
CA THR A 18 0.13 8.60 -15.95
C THR A 18 0.96 9.87 -16.16
N ARG A 19 1.82 9.89 -17.19
CA ARG A 19 2.72 11.03 -17.51
C ARG A 19 3.57 11.42 -16.30
N PHE A 20 4.19 10.44 -15.65
CA PHE A 20 5.04 10.66 -14.46
C PHE A 20 4.32 11.45 -13.37
N VAL A 21 3.16 10.98 -12.96
CA VAL A 21 2.31 11.59 -11.91
C VAL A 21 3.10 11.89 -10.64
N GLN A 22 4.04 11.03 -10.27
CA GLN A 22 4.90 11.15 -9.10
C GLN A 22 5.76 12.42 -9.10
N VAL A 23 6.04 12.99 -10.26
CA VAL A 23 6.77 14.26 -10.39
C VAL A 23 5.82 15.42 -10.53
N ARG A 24 4.82 15.30 -11.42
CA ARG A 24 3.90 16.37 -11.77
C ARG A 24 3.03 16.85 -10.60
N HIS A 25 2.54 15.92 -9.81
CA HIS A 25 1.65 16.22 -8.68
C HIS A 25 2.33 16.14 -7.32
N PHE A 26 3.67 16.08 -7.31
CA PHE A 26 4.43 16.02 -6.05
C PHE A 26 4.12 17.21 -5.13
N LYS A 27 4.13 18.43 -5.69
CA LYS A 27 3.85 19.66 -4.93
C LYS A 27 2.42 19.69 -4.38
N GLU A 28 1.46 19.24 -5.18
CA GLU A 28 0.05 19.15 -4.74
C GLU A 28 -0.11 18.12 -3.63
N GLY A 29 0.49 16.95 -3.78
CA GLY A 29 0.50 15.91 -2.74
C GLY A 29 1.16 16.40 -1.45
N TRP A 30 2.31 17.05 -1.55
CA TRP A 30 3.00 17.65 -0.41
C TRP A 30 2.13 18.68 0.31
N ASN A 31 1.55 19.60 -0.43
CA ASN A 31 0.67 20.63 0.14
C ASN A 31 -0.61 20.03 0.76
N SER A 32 -1.16 18.97 0.17
CA SER A 32 -2.34 18.30 0.72
C SER A 32 -2.07 17.61 2.05
N VAL A 33 -0.85 17.10 2.25
CA VAL A 33 -0.46 16.41 3.48
C VAL A 33 0.02 17.40 4.54
N PHE A 34 0.91 18.31 4.18
CA PHE A 34 1.59 19.20 5.12
C PHE A 34 1.00 20.61 5.17
N GLY A 35 0.35 21.07 4.11
CA GLY A 35 -0.25 22.41 4.03
C GLY A 35 -1.51 22.57 4.90
N SER A 36 -2.15 21.48 5.28
CA SER A 36 -3.32 21.45 6.17
C SER A 36 -3.03 20.77 7.50
N LEU A 37 -1.77 20.79 7.96
CA LEU A 37 -1.38 20.29 9.27
C LEU A 37 -2.00 21.15 10.38
N SER A 38 -3.30 20.92 10.63
CA SER A 38 -3.93 21.28 11.88
C SER A 38 -3.73 20.12 12.86
N LEU A 39 -2.83 20.27 13.81
CA LEU A 39 -2.67 19.33 14.93
C LEU A 39 -3.93 19.26 15.83
N ARG A 40 -4.84 20.21 15.65
CA ARG A 40 -6.22 20.16 16.17
C ARG A 40 -7.11 19.73 15.02
N GLY A 41 -7.54 18.46 15.06
CA GLY A 41 -8.42 17.88 14.07
C GLY A 41 -9.60 18.80 13.70
N GLY A 42 -9.48 19.50 12.58
CA GLY A 42 -10.60 20.21 12.01
C GLY A 42 -11.69 19.18 11.66
N LYS A 43 -12.89 19.38 12.16
CA LYS A 43 -14.08 18.59 11.80
C LYS A 43 -14.23 18.67 10.26
N GLN A 44 -13.80 17.64 9.56
CA GLN A 44 -14.33 17.40 8.23
C GLN A 44 -15.65 16.66 8.40
N GLU A 45 -16.71 17.18 7.83
CA GLU A 45 -18.08 16.68 7.96
C GLU A 45 -18.26 15.24 7.46
N SER A 46 -17.32 14.67 6.71
CA SER A 46 -17.32 13.25 6.36
C SER A 46 -15.94 12.79 5.86
N GLY A 47 -15.27 11.92 6.60
CA GLY A 47 -14.07 11.23 6.16
C GLY A 47 -12.81 11.54 6.96
N MET A 48 -11.71 10.84 6.63
CA MET A 48 -10.40 11.06 7.23
C MET A 48 -9.70 12.25 6.56
N SER A 49 -8.93 13.04 7.33
CA SER A 49 -8.06 14.06 6.76
C SER A 49 -6.93 13.41 5.92
N SER A 50 -6.34 14.17 4.99
CA SER A 50 -5.22 13.67 4.16
C SER A 50 -4.06 13.17 5.01
N PHE A 51 -3.77 13.86 6.12
CA PHE A 51 -2.73 13.43 7.06
C PHE A 51 -3.09 12.13 7.79
N GLN A 52 -4.33 11.99 8.26
CA GLN A 52 -4.81 10.75 8.88
C GLN A 52 -4.77 9.58 7.91
N ALA A 53 -5.18 9.81 6.66
CA ALA A 53 -5.13 8.78 5.61
C ALA A 53 -3.68 8.33 5.34
N LEU A 54 -2.74 9.28 5.26
CA LEU A 54 -1.31 8.97 5.09
C LEU A 54 -0.77 8.22 6.30
N ALA A 55 -1.03 8.69 7.52
CA ALA A 55 -0.55 8.04 8.74
C ALA A 55 -1.08 6.61 8.87
N THR A 56 -2.36 6.39 8.55
CA THR A 56 -2.97 5.06 8.55
C THR A 56 -2.34 4.16 7.48
N ALA A 57 -2.12 4.68 6.28
CA ALA A 57 -1.48 3.93 5.21
C ALA A 57 -0.04 3.51 5.57
N ILE A 58 0.75 4.43 6.14
CA ILE A 58 2.10 4.13 6.62
C ILE A 58 2.07 3.08 7.72
N ALA A 59 1.19 3.23 8.72
CA ALA A 59 1.06 2.27 9.81
C ALA A 59 0.66 0.87 9.33
N ALA A 60 -0.15 0.77 8.28
CA ALA A 60 -0.55 -0.50 7.69
C ALA A 60 0.54 -1.15 6.81
N GLN A 61 1.42 -0.37 6.21
CA GLN A 61 2.40 -0.85 5.23
C GLN A 61 3.81 -1.04 5.80
N VAL A 62 4.18 -0.26 6.81
CA VAL A 62 5.52 -0.35 7.42
C VAL A 62 5.50 -1.35 8.56
N GLY A 63 6.15 -2.48 8.36
CA GLY A 63 6.29 -3.53 9.35
C GLY A 63 7.76 -3.94 9.54
N THR A 64 8.00 -4.84 10.48
CA THR A 64 9.35 -5.40 10.76
C THR A 64 9.96 -6.05 9.53
N GLY A 65 9.17 -6.65 8.65
CA GLY A 65 9.60 -7.24 7.40
C GLY A 65 10.29 -6.26 6.45
N ASN A 66 9.90 -4.98 6.46
CA ASN A 66 10.54 -3.96 5.65
C ASN A 66 11.96 -3.65 6.16
N ILE A 67 12.15 -3.61 7.47
CA ILE A 67 13.46 -3.38 8.09
C ILE A 67 14.39 -4.56 7.82
N VAL A 68 13.93 -5.77 8.05
CA VAL A 68 14.68 -7.01 7.80
C VAL A 68 15.01 -7.15 6.31
N GLY A 69 14.06 -6.85 5.43
CA GLY A 69 14.25 -6.88 3.98
C GLY A 69 15.29 -5.87 3.50
N ALA A 70 15.25 -4.66 4.00
CA ALA A 70 16.24 -3.63 3.67
C ALA A 70 17.65 -4.00 4.18
N SER A 71 17.74 -4.48 5.42
CA SER A 71 19.00 -4.94 6.02
C SER A 71 19.59 -6.11 5.23
N GLY A 72 18.76 -7.10 4.86
CA GLY A 72 19.18 -8.24 4.04
C GLY A 72 19.65 -7.82 2.64
N ALA A 73 18.97 -6.86 2.02
CA ALA A 73 19.39 -6.32 0.72
C ALA A 73 20.76 -5.62 0.79
N ILE A 74 21.04 -4.89 1.86
CA ILE A 74 22.32 -4.23 2.08
C ILE A 74 23.42 -5.27 2.32
N LEU A 75 23.14 -6.29 3.14
CA LEU A 75 24.11 -7.35 3.45
C LEU A 75 24.50 -8.16 2.22
N THR A 76 23.55 -8.43 1.32
CA THR A 76 23.81 -9.25 0.11
C THR A 76 24.24 -8.43 -1.10
N GLY A 77 23.69 -7.24 -1.27
CA GLY A 77 23.90 -6.38 -2.45
C GLY A 77 24.80 -5.17 -2.20
N GLY A 78 25.28 -5.00 -0.97
CA GLY A 78 26.09 -3.85 -0.57
C GLY A 78 25.29 -2.53 -0.53
N PRO A 79 25.95 -1.39 -0.29
CA PRO A 79 25.28 -0.08 -0.16
C PRO A 79 24.57 0.37 -1.43
N GLY A 80 24.96 -0.12 -2.60
CA GLY A 80 24.29 0.14 -3.86
C GLY A 80 22.85 -0.40 -3.92
N ALA A 81 22.49 -1.36 -3.08
CA ALA A 81 21.11 -1.88 -3.00
C ALA A 81 20.11 -0.78 -2.64
N ILE A 82 20.48 0.20 -1.81
CA ILE A 82 19.61 1.33 -1.43
C ILE A 82 19.22 2.15 -2.66
N PHE A 83 20.15 2.43 -3.55
CA PHE A 83 19.86 3.16 -4.79
C PHE A 83 18.81 2.45 -5.64
N TRP A 84 18.96 1.13 -5.81
CA TRP A 84 18.01 0.33 -6.59
C TRP A 84 16.63 0.22 -5.90
N MET A 85 16.61 0.17 -4.58
CA MET A 85 15.36 0.22 -3.80
C MET A 85 14.63 1.55 -4.00
N TRP A 86 15.31 2.68 -3.98
CA TRP A 86 14.73 3.99 -4.25
C TRP A 86 14.20 4.11 -5.69
N LEU A 87 14.98 3.63 -6.64
CA LEU A 87 14.57 3.64 -8.05
C LEU A 87 13.30 2.79 -8.26
N SER A 88 13.28 1.60 -7.68
CA SER A 88 12.10 0.72 -7.72
C SER A 88 10.89 1.37 -7.04
N ALA A 89 11.07 2.00 -5.88
CA ALA A 89 10.01 2.70 -5.17
C ALA A 89 9.45 3.87 -5.99
N PHE A 90 10.31 4.64 -6.64
CA PHE A 90 9.88 5.74 -7.51
C PHE A 90 8.92 5.29 -8.62
N PHE A 91 9.24 4.20 -9.31
CA PHE A 91 8.34 3.64 -10.32
C PHE A 91 7.11 2.96 -9.70
N GLY A 92 7.24 2.41 -8.48
CA GLY A 92 6.13 1.82 -7.73
C GLY A 92 5.04 2.81 -7.36
N MET A 93 5.39 4.09 -7.13
CA MET A 93 4.42 5.15 -6.79
C MET A 93 3.29 5.28 -7.82
N SER A 94 3.58 5.11 -9.10
CA SER A 94 2.58 5.21 -10.16
C SER A 94 1.53 4.11 -10.10
N THR A 95 1.93 2.91 -9.66
CA THR A 95 1.00 1.77 -9.47
C THR A 95 0.05 2.04 -8.30
N ILE A 96 0.60 2.47 -7.17
CA ILE A 96 -0.21 2.82 -5.97
C ILE A 96 -1.16 3.98 -6.28
N TYR A 97 -0.70 4.98 -7.03
CA TYR A 97 -1.57 6.05 -7.50
C TYR A 97 -2.75 5.52 -8.33
N GLY A 98 -2.48 4.60 -9.26
CA GLY A 98 -3.53 3.97 -10.07
C GLY A 98 -4.55 3.21 -9.21
N GLU A 99 -4.09 2.47 -8.21
CA GLU A 99 -4.96 1.77 -7.25
C GLU A 99 -5.80 2.74 -6.42
N ALA A 100 -5.19 3.80 -5.91
CA ALA A 100 -5.88 4.82 -5.11
C ALA A 100 -6.97 5.54 -5.93
N VAL A 101 -6.67 5.89 -7.19
CA VAL A 101 -7.66 6.49 -8.11
C VAL A 101 -8.82 5.54 -8.37
N LEU A 102 -8.55 4.26 -8.61
CA LEU A 102 -9.61 3.26 -8.78
C LEU A 102 -10.45 3.08 -7.52
N ALA A 103 -9.82 3.01 -6.35
CA ALA A 103 -10.51 2.90 -5.08
C ALA A 103 -11.43 4.11 -4.83
N GLN A 104 -10.97 5.32 -5.14
CA GLN A 104 -11.78 6.55 -5.01
C GLN A 104 -12.92 6.61 -6.03
N LYS A 105 -12.65 6.21 -7.28
CA LYS A 105 -13.64 6.23 -8.36
C LYS A 105 -14.81 5.27 -8.10
N TYR A 106 -14.54 4.12 -7.53
CA TYR A 106 -15.52 3.06 -7.31
C TYR A 106 -15.92 2.90 -5.83
N LYS A 107 -15.65 3.93 -5.02
CA LYS A 107 -16.17 3.97 -3.65
C LYS A 107 -17.68 4.04 -3.65
N THR A 108 -18.29 3.35 -2.70
CA THR A 108 -19.73 3.38 -2.44
C THR A 108 -19.97 3.83 -1.01
N THR A 109 -21.12 4.43 -0.78
CA THR A 109 -21.55 4.79 0.57
C THR A 109 -22.65 3.81 0.97
N ASP A 110 -22.51 3.21 2.14
CA ASP A 110 -23.52 2.34 2.73
C ASP A 110 -24.70 3.15 3.26
N ASP A 111 -25.84 2.51 3.49
CA ASP A 111 -27.08 3.12 4.01
C ASP A 111 -26.86 3.86 5.35
N LYS A 112 -25.79 3.53 6.07
CA LYS A 112 -25.37 4.17 7.32
C LYS A 112 -24.40 5.35 7.13
N GLY A 113 -24.14 5.77 5.89
CA GLY A 113 -23.21 6.86 5.60
C GLY A 113 -21.72 6.46 5.63
N HIS A 114 -21.39 5.19 5.85
CA HIS A 114 -20.00 4.74 5.81
C HIS A 114 -19.51 4.60 4.38
N VAL A 115 -18.38 5.22 4.09
CA VAL A 115 -17.72 5.10 2.78
C VAL A 115 -16.93 3.80 2.74
N THR A 116 -17.25 2.94 1.77
CA THR A 116 -16.56 1.69 1.50
C THR A 116 -16.00 1.70 0.08
N GLY A 117 -14.85 1.07 -0.13
CA GLY A 117 -14.19 1.02 -1.44
C GLY A 117 -13.10 -0.04 -1.46
N GLY A 118 -12.31 -0.05 -2.53
CA GLY A 118 -11.18 -0.94 -2.67
C GLY A 118 -11.32 -1.96 -3.80
N PRO A 119 -10.42 -2.97 -3.87
CA PRO A 119 -10.31 -3.88 -5.00
C PRO A 119 -11.60 -4.62 -5.35
N ILE A 120 -12.35 -5.05 -4.37
CA ILE A 120 -13.61 -5.79 -4.57
C ILE A 120 -14.61 -4.97 -5.41
N TYR A 121 -14.70 -3.67 -5.14
CA TYR A 121 -15.66 -2.78 -5.79
C TYR A 121 -15.29 -2.53 -7.25
N TYR A 122 -14.03 -2.21 -7.57
CA TYR A 122 -13.64 -1.99 -8.95
C TYR A 122 -13.54 -3.30 -9.77
N ILE A 123 -13.24 -4.44 -9.14
CA ILE A 123 -13.34 -5.75 -9.81
C ILE A 123 -14.78 -6.01 -10.23
N ARG A 124 -15.74 -5.83 -9.32
CA ARG A 124 -17.17 -6.04 -9.62
C ARG A 124 -17.72 -5.04 -10.63
N ALA A 125 -17.22 -3.80 -10.62
CA ALA A 125 -17.62 -2.78 -11.58
C ALA A 125 -17.09 -3.08 -13.01
N ARG A 126 -15.88 -3.67 -13.12
CA ARG A 126 -15.27 -3.99 -14.42
C ARG A 126 -15.72 -5.32 -14.98
N PHE A 127 -15.86 -6.33 -14.13
CA PHE A 127 -16.27 -7.68 -14.49
C PHE A 127 -17.68 -7.93 -13.96
N THR A 128 -18.65 -7.78 -14.85
CA THR A 128 -20.07 -8.01 -14.52
C THR A 128 -20.42 -9.50 -14.55
N GLY A 129 -21.47 -9.89 -13.82
CA GLY A 129 -22.00 -11.26 -13.82
C GLY A 129 -21.30 -12.21 -12.84
N LYS A 130 -21.42 -13.52 -13.10
CA LYS A 130 -20.91 -14.58 -12.21
C LYS A 130 -19.39 -14.57 -12.07
N PHE A 131 -18.67 -14.26 -13.15
CA PHE A 131 -17.22 -14.20 -13.16
C PHE A 131 -16.68 -13.08 -12.24
N GLY A 132 -17.27 -11.88 -12.30
CA GLY A 132 -16.87 -10.78 -11.42
C GLY A 132 -17.14 -11.07 -9.94
N LYS A 133 -18.24 -11.75 -9.63
CA LYS A 133 -18.54 -12.20 -8.27
C LYS A 133 -17.52 -13.23 -7.77
N PHE A 134 -17.19 -14.20 -8.60
CA PHE A 134 -16.17 -15.21 -8.28
C PHE A 134 -14.81 -14.56 -8.04
N LEU A 135 -14.37 -13.69 -8.95
CA LEU A 135 -13.06 -13.03 -8.85
C LEU A 135 -12.95 -12.13 -7.59
N ALA A 136 -14.01 -11.39 -7.27
CA ALA A 136 -14.06 -10.58 -6.06
C ALA A 136 -14.05 -11.44 -4.79
N GLY A 137 -14.78 -12.54 -4.78
CA GLY A 137 -14.77 -13.52 -3.67
C GLY A 137 -13.41 -14.17 -3.49
N PHE A 138 -12.79 -14.63 -4.57
CA PHE A 138 -11.45 -15.19 -4.56
C PHE A 138 -10.42 -14.19 -4.01
N PHE A 139 -10.48 -12.93 -4.48
CA PHE A 139 -9.62 -11.88 -3.96
C PHE A 139 -9.83 -11.66 -2.47
N SER A 140 -11.07 -11.65 -1.98
CA SER A 140 -11.37 -11.47 -0.55
C SER A 140 -10.76 -12.59 0.29
N VAL A 141 -10.92 -13.83 -0.13
CA VAL A 141 -10.33 -14.99 0.56
C VAL A 141 -8.80 -14.92 0.53
N ALA A 142 -8.23 -14.64 -0.63
CA ALA A 142 -6.78 -14.54 -0.79
C ALA A 142 -6.17 -13.45 0.10
N ILE A 143 -6.81 -12.28 0.21
CA ILE A 143 -6.28 -11.18 1.05
C ILE A 143 -6.41 -11.49 2.54
N ILE A 144 -7.46 -12.20 2.97
CA ILE A 144 -7.60 -12.68 4.35
C ILE A 144 -6.44 -13.63 4.70
N PHE A 145 -6.12 -14.57 3.82
CA PHE A 145 -4.99 -15.48 4.03
C PHE A 145 -3.66 -14.72 4.00
N ALA A 146 -3.46 -13.82 3.05
CA ALA A 146 -2.22 -13.07 2.90
C ALA A 146 -1.95 -12.15 4.10
N LEU A 147 -2.92 -11.38 4.54
CA LEU A 147 -2.76 -10.44 5.65
C LEU A 147 -3.00 -11.07 7.02
N GLY A 148 -4.01 -11.94 7.13
CA GLY A 148 -4.38 -12.56 8.39
C GLY A 148 -3.38 -13.61 8.89
N PHE A 149 -2.76 -14.34 7.96
CA PHE A 149 -1.80 -15.40 8.32
C PHE A 149 -0.37 -15.01 7.93
N THR A 150 -0.06 -14.94 6.65
CA THR A 150 1.33 -14.81 6.17
C THR A 150 1.97 -13.49 6.62
N GLY A 151 1.27 -12.37 6.51
CA GLY A 151 1.78 -11.06 6.90
C GLY A 151 2.03 -10.96 8.42
N ASN A 152 1.12 -11.49 9.22
CA ASN A 152 1.24 -11.45 10.68
C ASN A 152 2.28 -12.43 11.23
N MET A 153 2.52 -13.56 10.57
CA MET A 153 3.53 -14.54 11.01
C MET A 153 4.94 -13.93 11.02
N VAL A 154 5.31 -13.16 10.01
CA VAL A 154 6.63 -12.51 9.95
C VAL A 154 6.80 -11.51 11.08
N GLN A 155 5.76 -10.72 11.37
CA GLN A 155 5.80 -9.73 12.44
C GLN A 155 5.85 -10.39 13.81
N ALA A 156 5.00 -11.40 14.05
CA ALA A 156 4.98 -12.15 15.29
C ALA A 156 6.33 -12.83 15.57
N ASN A 157 6.93 -13.44 14.57
CA ASN A 157 8.27 -14.04 14.69
C ASN A 157 9.34 -13.00 15.06
N SER A 158 9.33 -11.83 14.39
CA SER A 158 10.30 -10.76 14.67
C SER A 158 10.15 -10.21 16.08
N ILE A 159 8.92 -10.05 16.58
CA ILE A 159 8.62 -9.61 17.95
C ILE A 159 9.12 -10.66 18.93
N SER A 160 8.80 -11.94 18.70
CA SER A 160 9.23 -13.05 19.56
C SER A 160 10.75 -13.11 19.68
N VAL A 161 11.47 -13.05 18.55
CA VAL A 161 12.94 -13.05 18.53
C VAL A 161 13.52 -11.84 19.28
N ALA A 162 12.97 -10.64 19.06
CA ALA A 162 13.42 -9.43 19.76
C ALA A 162 13.18 -9.54 21.27
N PHE A 163 12.05 -10.07 21.68
CA PHE A 163 11.70 -10.25 23.09
C PHE A 163 12.62 -11.29 23.76
N ASN A 164 12.84 -12.41 23.10
CA ASN A 164 13.78 -13.44 23.57
C ASN A 164 15.19 -12.87 23.74
N THR A 165 15.66 -12.11 22.75
CA THR A 165 17.01 -11.51 22.79
C THR A 165 17.13 -10.48 23.92
N ALA A 166 16.08 -9.69 24.19
CA ALA A 166 16.11 -8.63 25.19
C ALA A 166 15.95 -9.14 26.62
N PHE A 167 15.13 -10.18 26.82
CA PHE A 167 14.72 -10.63 28.15
C PHE A 167 15.12 -12.08 28.45
N GLY A 168 15.74 -12.82 27.53
CA GLY A 168 16.10 -14.24 27.70
C GLY A 168 14.89 -15.15 27.90
N ALA A 169 13.69 -14.71 27.49
CA ALA A 169 12.47 -15.51 27.61
C ALA A 169 12.39 -16.54 26.48
N PRO A 170 12.00 -17.80 26.72
CA PRO A 170 11.88 -18.83 25.70
C PRO A 170 10.77 -18.55 24.71
#